data_243895d308deb7d341b6a2232a3f8e35
#
_entry.id   243895d308deb7d341b6a2232a3f8e35
#
_cell.length_a   1.000
_cell.length_b   1.000
_cell.length_c   1.000
_cell.angle_alpha   90.00
_cell.angle_beta   90.00
_cell.angle_gamma   90.00
#
_symmetry.space_group_name_H-M   'P 1'
#
loop_
_entity.id
_entity.type
_entity.pdbx_description
1 polymer ?
#
loop_
_entity_poly.entity_id
_entity_poly.type
_entity_poly.pdbx_seq_one_letter_code
_entity_poly.pdbx_strand_id
1 'polypeptide(L)'
;MRDLADYSRPLTDLFKQPQTKQDWEPYKLTPEQVEFFNENGYLAGIKLLDEEQIEVLKNGLNEVADPKHPLHYLFHEFHSNESTDPSKVLFHSLGHWRIHPAFHDVIWNPAFLMASSQLLGNTSVRFWHDQLFCKPARHGGNVAWHQDYSYWTRTVAMQHLTCWCGLDDANEENGCLHYIPGSHKWGLLEKPSLAGEMDGLKTMLNEDQLSAFDPVPVPLKAGYATFHHPLMVHGSFANSSLNSRRAFVLNVFADGTVSDTNEPLLDGVPVIPKGEKMGGKFFPLIFQAD
;
A
#
# COMPACT_ATOMS: atom_id res chain seq x y z
N MET A 1 3.68 -26.50 3.81
CA MET A 1 3.56 -25.27 3.01
C MET A 1 4.88 -24.51 3.16
N ARG A 2 5.31 -23.76 2.15
CA ARG A 2 6.59 -23.02 2.13
C ARG A 2 6.32 -21.53 2.18
N ASP A 3 7.28 -20.76 2.69
CA ASP A 3 7.31 -19.30 2.59
C ASP A 3 7.41 -18.90 1.10
N LEU A 4 6.40 -18.19 0.57
CA LEU A 4 6.36 -17.83 -0.84
C LEU A 4 7.40 -16.76 -1.21
N ALA A 5 8.00 -16.08 -0.23
CA ALA A 5 9.15 -15.21 -0.47
C ALA A 5 10.37 -15.94 -1.10
N ASP A 6 10.40 -17.27 -1.07
CA ASP A 6 11.44 -18.06 -1.76
C ASP A 6 11.30 -18.01 -3.29
N TYR A 7 10.23 -17.43 -3.84
CA TYR A 7 9.97 -17.34 -5.27
C TYR A 7 9.96 -15.88 -5.75
N SER A 8 10.85 -15.55 -6.68
CA SER A 8 10.92 -14.22 -7.31
C SER A 8 10.25 -14.22 -8.69
N ARG A 9 9.05 -14.77 -8.76
CA ARG A 9 8.22 -14.87 -10.00
C ARG A 9 6.77 -15.17 -9.63
N PRO A 10 5.81 -14.92 -10.54
CA PRO A 10 4.43 -15.41 -10.37
C PRO A 10 4.37 -16.93 -10.18
N LEU A 11 3.44 -17.39 -9.38
CA LEU A 11 3.21 -18.80 -9.04
C LEU A 11 2.00 -19.39 -9.76
N THR A 12 1.06 -18.52 -10.16
CA THR A 12 -0.17 -18.89 -10.87
C THR A 12 -0.30 -18.07 -12.15
N ASP A 13 -1.35 -18.33 -12.93
CA ASP A 13 -1.69 -17.57 -14.14
C ASP A 13 -2.70 -16.43 -13.84
N LEU A 14 -2.80 -15.98 -12.58
CA LEU A 14 -3.76 -14.95 -12.16
C LEU A 14 -3.54 -13.62 -12.92
N PHE A 15 -2.29 -13.30 -13.23
CA PHE A 15 -1.90 -12.13 -14.02
C PHE A 15 -1.08 -12.54 -15.23
N LYS A 16 -1.62 -12.26 -16.42
CA LYS A 16 -0.89 -12.50 -17.68
C LYS A 16 0.32 -11.57 -17.74
N GLN A 17 1.51 -12.16 -17.83
CA GLN A 17 2.77 -11.42 -17.90
C GLN A 17 3.07 -10.94 -19.32
N PRO A 18 3.41 -9.65 -19.52
CA PRO A 18 3.92 -9.12 -20.79
C PRO A 18 5.21 -9.84 -21.22
N GLN A 19 5.30 -10.22 -22.49
CA GLN A 19 6.44 -10.94 -23.05
C GLN A 19 7.31 -10.05 -23.94
N THR A 20 6.76 -8.97 -24.46
CA THR A 20 7.44 -8.01 -25.34
C THR A 20 7.26 -6.58 -24.83
N LYS A 21 8.11 -5.65 -25.28
CA LYS A 21 7.95 -4.22 -24.95
C LYS A 21 6.57 -3.69 -25.35
N GLN A 22 6.01 -4.18 -26.46
CA GLN A 22 4.69 -3.74 -26.93
C GLN A 22 3.55 -4.20 -26.00
N ASP A 23 3.71 -5.33 -25.31
CA ASP A 23 2.71 -5.83 -24.37
C ASP A 23 2.58 -4.93 -23.13
N TRP A 24 3.58 -4.10 -22.85
CA TRP A 24 3.56 -3.12 -21.75
C TRP A 24 2.82 -1.82 -22.10
N GLU A 25 2.63 -1.50 -23.39
CA GLU A 25 2.00 -0.24 -23.81
C GLU A 25 0.61 0.01 -23.20
N PRO A 26 -0.29 -1.01 -23.09
CA PRO A 26 -1.62 -0.82 -22.50
C PRO A 26 -1.59 -0.45 -21.00
N TYR A 27 -0.47 -0.69 -20.32
CA TYR A 27 -0.32 -0.45 -18.88
C TYR A 27 0.34 0.88 -18.54
N LYS A 28 0.83 1.61 -19.56
CA LYS A 28 1.47 2.91 -19.37
C LYS A 28 0.49 3.97 -18.93
N LEU A 29 0.91 4.74 -17.94
CA LEU A 29 0.25 5.99 -17.58
C LEU A 29 0.48 7.03 -18.67
N THR A 30 -0.49 7.90 -18.86
CA THR A 30 -0.32 9.06 -19.76
C THR A 30 0.58 10.13 -19.12
N PRO A 31 1.21 11.01 -19.91
CA PRO A 31 1.98 12.12 -19.36
C PRO A 31 1.18 12.99 -18.38
N GLU A 32 -0.11 13.23 -18.66
CA GLU A 32 -1.01 14.02 -17.81
C GLU A 32 -1.27 13.36 -16.47
N GLN A 33 -1.34 12.02 -16.43
CA GLN A 33 -1.49 11.26 -15.18
C GLN A 33 -0.23 11.38 -14.31
N VAL A 34 0.95 11.29 -14.93
CA VAL A 34 2.23 11.46 -14.21
C VAL A 34 2.38 12.89 -13.70
N GLU A 35 2.03 13.89 -14.51
CA GLU A 35 2.04 15.31 -14.11
C GLU A 35 1.09 15.56 -12.94
N PHE A 36 -0.15 15.04 -13.02
CA PHE A 36 -1.13 15.14 -11.93
C PHE A 36 -0.58 14.56 -10.62
N PHE A 37 0.07 13.38 -10.69
CA PHE A 37 0.71 12.79 -9.50
C PHE A 37 1.81 13.69 -8.93
N ASN A 38 2.67 14.24 -9.79
CA ASN A 38 3.77 15.12 -9.35
C ASN A 38 3.26 16.42 -8.71
N GLU A 39 2.14 16.93 -9.18
CA GLU A 39 1.54 18.15 -8.62
C GLU A 39 0.79 17.89 -7.33
N ASN A 40 -0.02 16.83 -7.28
CA ASN A 40 -0.98 16.58 -6.22
C ASN A 40 -0.51 15.56 -5.19
N GLY A 41 0.50 14.72 -5.51
CA GLY A 41 1.05 13.70 -4.62
C GLY A 41 0.25 12.39 -4.61
N TYR A 42 -0.78 12.25 -5.42
CA TYR A 42 -1.54 11.02 -5.61
C TYR A 42 -2.08 10.90 -7.05
N LEU A 43 -2.40 9.67 -7.45
CA LEU A 43 -3.08 9.36 -8.70
C LEU A 43 -4.12 8.27 -8.45
N ALA A 44 -5.37 8.48 -8.85
CA ALA A 44 -6.46 7.54 -8.62
C ALA A 44 -7.09 7.04 -9.92
N GLY A 45 -7.84 5.93 -9.83
CA GLY A 45 -8.63 5.40 -10.94
C GLY A 45 -7.85 4.48 -11.89
N ILE A 46 -6.74 3.90 -11.45
CA ILE A 46 -5.97 2.92 -12.23
C ILE A 46 -6.58 1.52 -11.99
N LYS A 47 -7.08 0.91 -13.06
CA LYS A 47 -7.64 -0.44 -12.98
C LYS A 47 -6.52 -1.48 -12.87
N LEU A 48 -6.51 -2.24 -11.77
CA LEU A 48 -5.56 -3.33 -11.54
C LEU A 48 -6.19 -4.70 -11.71
N LEU A 49 -7.46 -4.87 -11.32
CA LEU A 49 -8.12 -6.16 -11.24
C LEU A 49 -9.39 -6.21 -12.07
N ASP A 50 -9.69 -7.36 -12.61
CA ASP A 50 -11.01 -7.75 -13.09
C ASP A 50 -11.85 -8.43 -11.98
N GLU A 51 -13.10 -8.81 -12.30
CA GLU A 51 -14.03 -9.38 -11.35
C GLU A 51 -13.56 -10.75 -10.83
N GLU A 52 -12.96 -11.59 -11.68
CA GLU A 52 -12.44 -12.91 -11.30
C GLU A 52 -11.26 -12.77 -10.34
N GLN A 53 -10.33 -11.88 -10.64
CA GLN A 53 -9.17 -11.59 -9.79
C GLN A 53 -9.58 -11.01 -8.42
N ILE A 54 -10.61 -10.16 -8.37
CA ILE A 54 -11.18 -9.64 -7.13
C ILE A 54 -11.70 -10.78 -6.25
N GLU A 55 -12.48 -11.71 -6.82
CA GLU A 55 -13.04 -12.82 -6.05
C GLU A 55 -11.96 -13.79 -5.56
N VAL A 56 -10.92 -14.05 -6.36
CA VAL A 56 -9.76 -14.86 -5.94
C VAL A 56 -9.04 -14.22 -4.74
N LEU A 57 -8.81 -12.91 -4.77
CA LEU A 57 -8.17 -12.19 -3.66
C LEU A 57 -9.06 -12.10 -2.43
N LYS A 58 -10.38 -11.91 -2.58
CA LYS A 58 -11.34 -11.96 -1.46
C LYS A 58 -11.34 -13.30 -0.74
N ASN A 59 -11.32 -14.40 -1.52
CA ASN A 59 -11.24 -15.75 -0.96
C ASN A 59 -9.91 -15.95 -0.22
N GLY A 60 -8.79 -15.55 -0.82
CA GLY A 60 -7.49 -15.60 -0.18
C GLY A 60 -7.43 -14.75 1.09
N LEU A 61 -8.09 -13.57 1.12
CA LEU A 61 -8.18 -12.75 2.33
C LEU A 61 -8.90 -13.50 3.46
N ASN A 62 -10.01 -14.16 3.15
CA ASN A 62 -10.74 -14.94 4.16
C ASN A 62 -9.89 -16.08 4.75
N GLU A 63 -9.04 -16.71 3.93
CA GLU A 63 -8.10 -17.74 4.40
C GLU A 63 -7.02 -17.18 5.29
N VAL A 64 -6.33 -16.10 4.89
CA VAL A 64 -5.21 -15.53 5.65
C VAL A 64 -5.66 -14.77 6.90
N ALA A 65 -6.90 -14.31 6.95
CA ALA A 65 -7.47 -13.66 8.13
C ALA A 65 -7.78 -14.63 9.28
N ASP A 66 -7.75 -15.95 9.06
CA ASP A 66 -7.92 -16.93 10.13
C ASP A 66 -6.65 -16.96 11.02
N PRO A 67 -6.76 -16.60 12.32
CA PRO A 67 -5.61 -16.65 13.23
C PRO A 67 -5.02 -18.07 13.42
N LYS A 68 -5.76 -19.11 13.01
CA LYS A 68 -5.31 -20.51 13.05
C LYS A 68 -4.64 -20.96 11.75
N HIS A 69 -4.48 -20.06 10.78
CA HIS A 69 -3.81 -20.41 9.53
C HIS A 69 -2.41 -20.98 9.82
N PRO A 70 -2.02 -22.14 9.24
CA PRO A 70 -0.79 -22.84 9.58
C PRO A 70 0.50 -22.04 9.26
N LEU A 71 0.42 -21.03 8.38
CA LEU A 71 1.52 -20.13 8.06
C LEU A 71 1.41 -18.76 8.76
N HIS A 72 0.54 -18.62 9.77
CA HIS A 72 0.34 -17.37 10.50
C HIS A 72 1.67 -16.77 11.03
N TYR A 73 2.63 -17.60 11.38
CA TYR A 73 3.96 -17.16 11.83
C TYR A 73 4.81 -16.44 10.77
N LEU A 74 4.37 -16.43 9.50
CA LEU A 74 5.03 -15.69 8.40
C LEU A 74 4.57 -14.25 8.27
N PHE A 75 3.49 -13.83 8.95
CA PHE A 75 3.14 -12.42 9.00
C PHE A 75 4.28 -11.60 9.60
N HIS A 76 4.50 -10.41 9.05
CA HIS A 76 5.35 -9.40 9.68
C HIS A 76 4.61 -8.73 10.84
N GLU A 77 3.31 -8.47 10.64
CA GLU A 77 2.39 -7.91 11.64
C GLU A 77 0.99 -8.50 11.43
N PHE A 78 0.25 -8.69 12.51
CA PHE A 78 -1.14 -9.17 12.44
C PHE A 78 -1.96 -8.59 13.60
N HIS A 79 -2.89 -7.72 13.27
CA HIS A 79 -3.79 -7.04 14.20
C HIS A 79 -5.23 -7.37 13.85
N SER A 80 -5.89 -8.19 14.65
CA SER A 80 -7.32 -8.47 14.51
C SER A 80 -8.19 -7.24 14.79
N ASN A 81 -7.70 -6.33 15.62
CA ASN A 81 -8.27 -5.01 15.84
C ASN A 81 -7.17 -4.01 16.26
N GLU A 82 -6.82 -3.11 15.36
CA GLU A 82 -5.86 -2.02 15.60
C GLU A 82 -6.54 -0.71 16.05
N SER A 83 -7.87 -0.67 16.13
CA SER A 83 -8.59 0.53 16.54
C SER A 83 -8.35 0.85 18.02
N THR A 84 -8.21 2.14 18.34
CA THR A 84 -8.18 2.64 19.73
C THR A 84 -9.55 2.64 20.39
N ASP A 85 -10.64 2.56 19.63
CA ASP A 85 -12.01 2.42 20.10
C ASP A 85 -12.43 0.94 20.08
N PRO A 86 -12.67 0.29 21.23
CA PRO A 86 -13.08 -1.12 21.29
C PRO A 86 -14.40 -1.42 20.58
N SER A 87 -15.26 -0.42 20.38
CA SER A 87 -16.53 -0.56 19.64
C SER A 87 -16.35 -0.54 18.13
N LYS A 88 -15.15 -0.20 17.65
CA LYS A 88 -14.74 -0.17 16.25
C LYS A 88 -13.75 -1.28 15.98
N VAL A 89 -13.74 -1.78 14.75
CA VAL A 89 -12.78 -2.81 14.33
C VAL A 89 -12.03 -2.33 13.10
N LEU A 90 -10.72 -2.42 13.15
CA LEU A 90 -9.83 -2.23 12.02
C LEU A 90 -8.89 -3.43 11.96
N PHE A 91 -9.17 -4.38 11.06
CA PHE A 91 -8.23 -5.45 10.77
C PHE A 91 -7.10 -4.89 9.92
N HIS A 92 -5.88 -5.13 10.36
CA HIS A 92 -4.66 -4.74 9.66
C HIS A 92 -3.61 -5.82 9.79
N SER A 93 -2.93 -6.16 8.69
CA SER A 93 -1.83 -7.12 8.73
C SER A 93 -0.86 -6.95 7.56
N LEU A 94 0.37 -7.42 7.72
CA LEU A 94 1.47 -7.36 6.74
C LEU A 94 2.04 -8.77 6.51
N GLY A 95 2.37 -9.11 5.26
CA GLY A 95 3.08 -10.36 4.95
C GLY A 95 2.25 -11.40 4.21
N HIS A 96 1.09 -11.06 3.68
CA HIS A 96 0.18 -11.99 2.97
C HIS A 96 0.83 -12.61 1.75
N TRP A 97 1.67 -11.85 1.03
CA TRP A 97 2.42 -12.30 -0.15
C TRP A 97 3.33 -13.51 0.12
N ARG A 98 3.69 -13.73 1.39
CA ARG A 98 4.47 -14.89 1.84
C ARG A 98 3.62 -16.14 2.07
N ILE A 99 2.30 -15.97 2.20
CA ILE A 99 1.37 -16.96 2.75
C ILE A 99 0.44 -17.51 1.66
N HIS A 100 -0.13 -16.62 0.84
CA HIS A 100 -1.17 -17.00 -0.12
C HIS A 100 -0.77 -16.67 -1.57
N PRO A 101 -0.90 -17.64 -2.52
CA PRO A 101 -0.46 -17.46 -3.90
C PRO A 101 -1.04 -16.23 -4.61
N ALA A 102 -2.32 -15.92 -4.42
CA ALA A 102 -2.93 -14.76 -5.06
C ALA A 102 -2.32 -13.43 -4.57
N PHE A 103 -2.02 -13.30 -3.25
CA PHE A 103 -1.32 -12.13 -2.72
C PHE A 103 0.16 -12.10 -3.09
N HIS A 104 0.77 -13.27 -3.30
CA HIS A 104 2.10 -13.35 -3.90
C HIS A 104 2.09 -12.84 -5.34
N ASP A 105 1.12 -13.26 -6.13
CA ASP A 105 1.10 -12.95 -7.56
C ASP A 105 0.64 -11.53 -7.86
N VAL A 106 -0.15 -10.90 -6.98
CA VAL A 106 -0.59 -9.51 -7.18
C VAL A 106 0.58 -8.51 -7.23
N ILE A 107 1.72 -8.82 -6.58
CA ILE A 107 2.92 -7.98 -6.68
C ILE A 107 3.54 -7.97 -8.09
N TRP A 108 3.17 -8.93 -8.94
CA TRP A 108 3.59 -9.05 -10.33
C TRP A 108 2.52 -8.56 -11.33
N ASN A 109 1.49 -7.85 -10.86
CA ASN A 109 0.46 -7.28 -11.73
C ASN A 109 1.06 -6.25 -12.69
N PRO A 110 0.92 -6.39 -14.03
CA PRO A 110 1.59 -5.52 -15.00
C PRO A 110 1.18 -4.04 -14.89
N ALA A 111 -0.10 -3.76 -14.61
CA ALA A 111 -0.58 -2.37 -14.45
C ALA A 111 0.03 -1.72 -13.21
N PHE A 112 0.14 -2.48 -12.09
CA PHE A 112 0.81 -2.03 -10.88
C PHE A 112 2.31 -1.76 -11.12
N LEU A 113 3.00 -2.69 -11.79
CA LEU A 113 4.44 -2.59 -12.05
C LEU A 113 4.80 -1.39 -12.92
N MET A 114 4.06 -1.22 -14.03
CA MET A 114 4.30 -0.11 -14.96
C MET A 114 4.01 1.24 -14.32
N ALA A 115 2.86 1.38 -13.66
CA ALA A 115 2.51 2.60 -12.94
C ALA A 115 3.55 2.94 -11.85
N SER A 116 3.99 1.93 -11.08
CA SER A 116 5.00 2.13 -10.04
C SER A 116 6.33 2.62 -10.61
N SER A 117 6.81 2.03 -11.70
CA SER A 117 8.04 2.48 -12.35
C SER A 117 7.94 3.93 -12.84
N GLN A 118 6.85 4.29 -13.54
CA GLN A 118 6.68 5.64 -14.07
C GLN A 118 6.55 6.69 -12.95
N LEU A 119 5.79 6.41 -11.89
CA LEU A 119 5.60 7.32 -10.76
C LEU A 119 6.85 7.47 -9.87
N LEU A 120 7.75 6.48 -9.91
CA LEU A 120 9.08 6.55 -9.28
C LEU A 120 10.17 7.15 -10.21
N GLY A 121 9.78 7.76 -11.35
CA GLY A 121 10.71 8.41 -12.27
C GLY A 121 11.31 7.46 -13.32
N ASN A 122 10.56 6.46 -13.77
CA ASN A 122 10.97 5.43 -14.74
C ASN A 122 12.15 4.58 -14.24
N THR A 123 12.08 4.17 -12.98
CA THR A 123 13.13 3.36 -12.35
C THR A 123 12.74 1.90 -12.23
N SER A 124 13.72 1.04 -12.00
CA SER A 124 13.49 -0.33 -11.55
C SER A 124 12.86 -0.35 -10.17
N VAL A 125 11.92 -1.26 -9.94
CA VAL A 125 11.05 -1.29 -8.75
C VAL A 125 11.32 -2.53 -7.92
N ARG A 126 11.52 -2.31 -6.62
CA ARG A 126 11.55 -3.38 -5.61
C ARG A 126 10.30 -3.36 -4.76
N PHE A 127 9.83 -4.56 -4.42
CA PHE A 127 8.77 -4.72 -3.44
C PHE A 127 9.28 -4.39 -2.03
N TRP A 128 8.45 -3.68 -1.24
CA TRP A 128 8.71 -3.34 0.14
C TRP A 128 7.95 -4.28 1.08
N HIS A 129 6.66 -4.13 1.15
CA HIS A 129 5.72 -5.01 1.85
C HIS A 129 4.30 -4.80 1.35
N ASP A 130 3.44 -5.74 1.65
CA ASP A 130 2.00 -5.63 1.47
C ASP A 130 1.28 -5.33 2.79
N GLN A 131 0.04 -4.84 2.67
CA GLN A 131 -0.86 -4.70 3.81
C GLN A 131 -2.27 -5.12 3.41
N LEU A 132 -3.05 -5.59 4.38
CA LEU A 132 -4.50 -5.73 4.25
C LEU A 132 -5.19 -4.84 5.27
N PHE A 133 -6.24 -4.15 4.81
CA PHE A 133 -7.11 -3.33 5.64
C PHE A 133 -8.55 -3.75 5.45
N CYS A 134 -9.21 -4.17 6.54
CA CYS A 134 -10.63 -4.50 6.52
C CYS A 134 -11.38 -3.68 7.56
N LYS A 135 -12.38 -2.93 7.10
CA LYS A 135 -13.31 -2.20 7.93
C LYS A 135 -14.67 -2.91 7.89
N PRO A 136 -15.10 -3.58 8.97
CA PRO A 136 -16.41 -4.22 9.02
C PRO A 136 -17.55 -3.22 8.85
N ALA A 137 -18.71 -3.71 8.43
CA ALA A 137 -19.94 -2.93 8.37
C ALA A 137 -20.27 -2.31 9.73
N ARG A 138 -20.57 -1.01 9.77
CA ARG A 138 -20.98 -0.24 10.96
C ARG A 138 -19.98 -0.17 12.12
N HIS A 139 -18.86 -0.90 12.03
CA HIS A 139 -17.87 -1.03 13.11
C HIS A 139 -16.43 -0.76 12.64
N GLY A 140 -16.24 -0.32 11.41
CA GLY A 140 -14.90 -0.05 10.88
C GLY A 140 -14.26 1.18 11.53
N GLY A 141 -13.09 1.00 12.13
CA GLY A 141 -12.29 2.10 12.70
C GLY A 141 -11.77 3.07 11.62
N ASN A 142 -11.37 4.27 12.04
CA ASN A 142 -10.63 5.20 11.18
C ASN A 142 -9.15 4.82 11.09
N VAL A 143 -8.50 5.33 10.05
CA VAL A 143 -7.03 5.43 9.96
C VAL A 143 -6.74 6.93 9.98
N ALA A 144 -6.05 7.39 11.03
CA ALA A 144 -5.79 8.82 11.26
C ALA A 144 -4.94 9.44 10.15
N TRP A 145 -4.98 10.76 10.01
CA TRP A 145 -4.10 11.49 9.08
C TRP A 145 -2.65 11.22 9.37
N HIS A 146 -1.88 10.80 8.35
CA HIS A 146 -0.47 10.45 8.47
C HIS A 146 0.25 10.56 7.13
N GLN A 147 1.57 10.43 7.17
CA GLN A 147 2.44 10.20 6.02
C GLN A 147 3.06 8.82 6.18
N ASP A 148 3.05 8.00 5.15
CA ASP A 148 3.63 6.65 5.22
C ASP A 148 5.10 6.65 5.59
N TYR A 149 5.89 7.55 4.99
CA TYR A 149 7.33 7.60 5.25
C TYR A 149 7.68 7.92 6.71
N SER A 150 6.78 8.50 7.48
CA SER A 150 7.01 8.70 8.92
C SER A 150 7.21 7.37 9.68
N TYR A 151 6.77 6.25 9.10
CA TYR A 151 6.97 4.88 9.61
C TYR A 151 8.18 4.19 8.95
N TRP A 152 8.74 4.74 7.86
CA TRP A 152 9.78 4.12 7.03
C TRP A 152 11.11 4.86 7.02
N THR A 153 11.34 5.78 7.96
CA THR A 153 12.56 6.60 8.08
C THR A 153 13.85 5.79 8.27
N ARG A 154 13.76 4.46 8.37
CA ARG A 154 14.89 3.54 8.42
C ARG A 154 15.45 3.16 7.05
N THR A 155 15.01 3.84 5.99
CA THR A 155 15.45 3.63 4.60
C THR A 155 15.76 4.96 3.93
N VAL A 156 16.80 5.00 3.07
CA VAL A 156 17.20 6.13 2.25
C VAL A 156 17.66 5.63 0.86
N ALA A 157 17.50 6.36 -0.27
CA ALA A 157 16.76 7.61 -0.38
C ALA A 157 15.26 7.37 -0.19
N MET A 158 14.50 8.47 0.10
CA MET A 158 13.04 8.43 0.14
C MET A 158 12.47 8.36 -1.28
N GLN A 159 12.50 7.18 -1.86
CA GLN A 159 11.96 6.87 -3.20
C GLN A 159 10.96 5.71 -3.10
N HIS A 160 9.93 5.93 -2.30
CA HIS A 160 8.88 4.95 -2.03
C HIS A 160 7.59 5.36 -2.73
N LEU A 161 6.69 4.39 -2.89
CA LEU A 161 5.35 4.60 -3.45
C LEU A 161 4.39 3.61 -2.80
N THR A 162 3.20 4.07 -2.47
CA THR A 162 2.10 3.24 -1.98
C THR A 162 1.04 3.10 -3.05
N CYS A 163 0.58 1.87 -3.28
CA CYS A 163 -0.58 1.53 -4.09
C CYS A 163 -1.65 0.92 -3.20
N TRP A 164 -2.80 1.58 -3.06
CA TRP A 164 -3.97 1.09 -2.37
C TRP A 164 -5.02 0.63 -3.38
N CYS A 165 -5.53 -0.60 -3.28
CA CYS A 165 -6.53 -1.17 -4.17
C CYS A 165 -7.72 -1.72 -3.40
N GLY A 166 -8.92 -1.26 -3.72
CA GLY A 166 -10.16 -1.77 -3.15
C GLY A 166 -10.52 -3.16 -3.68
N LEU A 167 -10.79 -4.11 -2.79
CA LEU A 167 -11.47 -5.36 -3.14
C LEU A 167 -13.00 -5.20 -3.13
N ASP A 168 -13.51 -4.17 -2.45
CA ASP A 168 -14.89 -3.72 -2.49
C ASP A 168 -14.93 -2.27 -3.01
N ASP A 169 -16.09 -1.82 -3.50
CA ASP A 169 -16.31 -0.40 -3.80
C ASP A 169 -16.02 0.42 -2.55
N ALA A 170 -15.22 1.46 -2.69
CA ALA A 170 -14.90 2.40 -1.62
C ALA A 170 -15.56 3.75 -1.89
N ASN A 171 -16.25 4.29 -0.88
CA ASN A 171 -16.89 5.60 -0.90
C ASN A 171 -16.75 6.28 0.47
N GLU A 172 -17.25 7.49 0.61
CA GLU A 172 -17.15 8.25 1.85
C GLU A 172 -17.85 7.54 3.03
N GLU A 173 -19.00 6.89 2.79
CA GLU A 173 -19.77 6.21 3.83
C GLU A 173 -19.03 4.99 4.42
N ASN A 174 -18.25 4.26 3.58
CA ASN A 174 -17.51 3.07 4.02
C ASN A 174 -16.02 3.32 4.25
N GLY A 175 -15.59 4.58 4.21
CA GLY A 175 -14.24 5.00 4.55
C GLY A 175 -13.25 4.85 3.39
N CYS A 176 -13.53 5.42 2.21
CA CYS A 176 -12.51 5.61 1.16
C CYS A 176 -11.33 6.44 1.68
N LEU A 177 -10.23 6.41 0.95
CA LEU A 177 -9.11 7.29 1.27
C LEU A 177 -9.48 8.74 1.01
N HIS A 178 -8.92 9.60 1.85
CA HIS A 178 -8.91 11.05 1.66
C HIS A 178 -7.46 11.50 1.59
N TYR A 179 -7.17 12.41 0.68
CA TYR A 179 -5.85 13.01 0.51
C TYR A 179 -5.90 14.51 0.76
N ILE A 180 -4.77 15.07 1.20
CA ILE A 180 -4.55 16.53 1.24
C ILE A 180 -3.69 16.87 0.02
N PRO A 181 -4.25 17.27 -1.13
CA PRO A 181 -3.51 17.50 -2.37
C PRO A 181 -2.34 18.47 -2.15
N GLY A 182 -1.15 18.11 -2.68
CA GLY A 182 0.06 18.92 -2.53
C GLY A 182 0.79 18.78 -1.20
N SER A 183 0.22 18.09 -0.21
CA SER A 183 0.85 17.93 1.13
C SER A 183 2.17 17.14 1.12
N HIS A 184 2.44 16.36 0.07
CA HIS A 184 3.73 15.70 -0.11
C HIS A 184 4.90 16.70 -0.23
N LYS A 185 4.62 17.98 -0.52
CA LYS A 185 5.58 19.09 -0.59
C LYS A 185 5.86 19.73 0.78
N TRP A 186 5.14 19.32 1.85
CA TRP A 186 5.31 19.90 3.20
C TRP A 186 6.55 19.38 3.94
N GLY A 187 7.26 18.41 3.36
CA GLY A 187 8.34 17.71 4.02
C GLY A 187 7.84 16.60 4.95
N LEU A 188 8.75 15.96 5.67
CA LEU A 188 8.42 14.93 6.64
C LEU A 188 7.85 15.54 7.91
N LEU A 189 6.66 15.13 8.28
CA LEU A 189 5.97 15.51 9.52
C LEU A 189 6.27 14.50 10.64
N GLU A 190 6.01 14.89 11.88
CA GLU A 190 6.10 13.98 13.02
C GLU A 190 5.13 12.80 12.85
N LYS A 191 5.55 11.64 13.35
CA LYS A 191 4.78 10.40 13.26
C LYS A 191 3.60 10.41 14.24
N PRO A 192 2.34 10.44 13.77
CA PRO A 192 1.16 10.30 14.63
C PRO A 192 0.90 8.83 14.99
N SER A 193 -0.05 8.57 15.88
CA SER A 193 -0.62 7.24 16.08
C SER A 193 -1.58 6.91 14.93
N LEU A 194 -1.34 5.81 14.20
CA LEU A 194 -2.13 5.41 13.03
C LEU A 194 -3.60 5.14 13.38
N ALA A 195 -3.84 4.47 14.49
CA ALA A 195 -5.17 4.16 15.00
C ALA A 195 -5.64 5.17 16.07
N GLY A 196 -5.05 6.36 16.08
CA GLY A 196 -5.36 7.44 17.01
C GLY A 196 -6.58 8.28 16.59
N GLU A 197 -6.67 9.45 17.20
CA GLU A 197 -7.67 10.45 16.82
C GLU A 197 -7.39 10.98 15.41
N MET A 198 -8.45 11.06 14.59
CA MET A 198 -8.35 11.45 13.18
C MET A 198 -7.54 12.73 12.97
N ASP A 199 -7.76 13.73 13.80
CA ASP A 199 -7.16 15.05 13.70
C ASP A 199 -5.86 15.25 14.50
N GLY A 200 -5.27 14.19 15.04
CA GLY A 200 -4.04 14.28 15.84
C GLY A 200 -2.90 14.98 15.09
N LEU A 201 -2.74 14.69 13.80
CA LEU A 201 -1.72 15.32 12.95
C LEU A 201 -1.89 16.87 12.87
N LYS A 202 -3.12 17.38 12.87
CA LYS A 202 -3.37 18.82 12.74
C LYS A 202 -2.71 19.65 13.85
N THR A 203 -2.51 19.05 15.02
CA THR A 203 -1.84 19.74 16.15
C THR A 203 -0.35 19.98 15.91
N MET A 204 0.23 19.35 14.91
CA MET A 204 1.64 19.41 14.55
C MET A 204 1.90 20.30 13.32
N LEU A 205 0.83 20.80 12.67
CA LEU A 205 0.91 21.61 11.46
C LEU A 205 1.09 23.09 11.78
N ASN A 206 1.82 23.80 10.93
CA ASN A 206 1.91 25.27 10.99
C ASN A 206 0.68 25.93 10.35
N GLU A 207 0.56 27.27 10.44
CA GLU A 207 -0.59 28.03 9.97
C GLU A 207 -0.83 27.86 8.45
N ASP A 208 0.22 27.85 7.65
CA ASP A 208 0.11 27.68 6.18
C ASP A 208 -0.39 26.29 5.82
N GLN A 209 0.14 25.25 6.49
CA GLN A 209 -0.29 23.86 6.31
C GLN A 209 -1.75 23.67 6.77
N LEU A 210 -2.14 24.26 7.90
CA LEU A 210 -3.53 24.21 8.37
C LEU A 210 -4.49 24.92 7.40
N SER A 211 -4.09 26.04 6.83
CA SER A 211 -4.88 26.76 5.84
C SER A 211 -5.05 25.97 4.53
N ALA A 212 -4.04 25.17 4.16
CA ALA A 212 -4.05 24.31 2.98
C ALA A 212 -4.65 22.91 3.26
N PHE A 213 -5.10 22.63 4.48
CA PHE A 213 -5.61 21.32 4.88
C PHE A 213 -7.06 21.12 4.40
N ASP A 214 -7.22 20.80 3.13
CA ASP A 214 -8.53 20.55 2.48
C ASP A 214 -8.62 19.10 2.00
N PRO A 215 -9.27 18.20 2.78
CA PRO A 215 -9.35 16.78 2.45
C PRO A 215 -10.23 16.50 1.23
N VAL A 216 -9.67 15.82 0.25
CA VAL A 216 -10.39 15.36 -0.95
C VAL A 216 -10.67 13.87 -0.83
N PRO A 217 -11.96 13.43 -0.84
CA PRO A 217 -12.31 12.02 -0.87
C PRO A 217 -11.99 11.41 -2.24
N VAL A 218 -11.51 10.16 -2.22
CA VAL A 218 -11.17 9.40 -3.43
C VAL A 218 -11.99 8.10 -3.46
N PRO A 219 -13.26 8.17 -3.89
CA PRO A 219 -14.07 6.97 -4.08
C PRO A 219 -13.53 6.15 -5.26
N LEU A 220 -13.52 4.82 -5.09
CA LEU A 220 -13.02 3.88 -6.09
C LEU A 220 -13.98 2.70 -6.24
N LYS A 221 -14.12 2.20 -7.46
CA LYS A 221 -14.73 0.89 -7.71
C LYS A 221 -13.78 -0.22 -7.28
N ALA A 222 -14.34 -1.38 -6.93
CA ALA A 222 -13.56 -2.59 -6.69
C ALA A 222 -12.63 -2.88 -7.88
N GLY A 223 -11.39 -3.28 -7.59
CA GLY A 223 -10.36 -3.53 -8.59
C GLY A 223 -9.63 -2.31 -9.11
N TYR A 224 -10.06 -1.11 -8.72
CA TYR A 224 -9.34 0.13 -9.02
C TYR A 224 -8.44 0.54 -7.87
N ALA A 225 -7.32 1.16 -8.22
CA ALA A 225 -6.29 1.58 -7.28
C ALA A 225 -6.06 3.10 -7.30
N THR A 226 -5.50 3.57 -6.19
CA THR A 226 -4.84 4.86 -6.09
C THR A 226 -3.39 4.67 -5.67
N PHE A 227 -2.51 5.49 -6.23
CA PHE A 227 -1.09 5.57 -5.88
C PHE A 227 -0.83 6.87 -5.15
N HIS A 228 0.02 6.85 -4.12
CA HIS A 228 0.39 8.09 -3.43
C HIS A 228 1.85 8.13 -3.01
N HIS A 229 2.37 9.35 -3.00
CA HIS A 229 3.71 9.68 -2.58
C HIS A 229 3.90 9.38 -1.08
N PRO A 230 5.07 8.91 -0.62
CA PRO A 230 5.29 8.51 0.78
C PRO A 230 5.13 9.65 1.79
N LEU A 231 5.23 10.92 1.36
CA LEU A 231 4.93 12.11 2.18
C LEU A 231 3.52 12.67 1.97
N MET A 232 2.65 11.97 1.25
CA MET A 232 1.27 12.39 1.07
C MET A 232 0.49 12.27 2.36
N VAL A 233 -0.05 13.36 2.88
CA VAL A 233 -0.97 13.31 4.04
C VAL A 233 -2.27 12.70 3.59
N HIS A 234 -2.62 11.58 4.21
CA HIS A 234 -3.84 10.84 3.90
C HIS A 234 -4.40 10.15 5.13
N GLY A 235 -5.65 9.71 5.00
CA GLY A 235 -6.33 8.98 6.05
C GLY A 235 -7.66 8.41 5.55
N SER A 236 -8.38 7.70 6.40
CA SER A 236 -9.70 7.17 6.05
C SER A 236 -10.62 7.17 7.26
N PHE A 237 -11.83 7.70 7.08
CA PHE A 237 -12.83 7.72 8.14
C PHE A 237 -13.38 6.33 8.45
N ALA A 238 -14.14 6.23 9.54
CA ALA A 238 -14.79 5.00 9.96
C ALA A 238 -15.80 4.51 8.89
N ASN A 239 -16.06 3.20 8.88
CA ASN A 239 -17.10 2.62 8.03
C ASN A 239 -18.45 2.67 8.76
N SER A 240 -19.36 3.53 8.31
CA SER A 240 -20.74 3.64 8.80
C SER A 240 -21.76 2.85 7.96
N SER A 241 -21.33 2.31 6.82
CA SER A 241 -22.18 1.60 5.86
C SER A 241 -22.61 0.21 6.34
N LEU A 242 -23.53 -0.41 5.61
CA LEU A 242 -24.00 -1.78 5.86
C LEU A 242 -23.08 -2.87 5.32
N ASN A 243 -22.02 -2.50 4.60
CA ASN A 243 -21.12 -3.42 3.93
C ASN A 243 -19.68 -3.28 4.47
N SER A 244 -18.95 -4.38 4.56
CA SER A 244 -17.52 -4.34 4.84
C SER A 244 -16.76 -3.68 3.69
N ARG A 245 -15.65 -3.01 4.00
CA ARG A 245 -14.72 -2.47 3.02
C ARG A 245 -13.35 -3.12 3.20
N ARG A 246 -12.95 -3.93 2.22
CA ARG A 246 -11.68 -4.65 2.17
C ARG A 246 -10.78 -4.04 1.11
N ALA A 247 -9.49 -3.92 1.42
CA ALA A 247 -8.49 -3.44 0.51
C ALA A 247 -7.14 -4.10 0.80
N PHE A 248 -6.33 -4.23 -0.23
CA PHE A 248 -4.90 -4.50 -0.06
C PHE A 248 -4.08 -3.27 -0.45
N VAL A 249 -2.88 -3.22 0.09
CA VAL A 249 -1.90 -2.18 -0.18
C VAL A 249 -0.59 -2.85 -0.60
N LEU A 250 0.05 -2.32 -1.62
CA LEU A 250 1.38 -2.71 -2.07
C LEU A 250 2.31 -1.52 -1.93
N ASN A 251 3.37 -1.70 -1.18
CA ASN A 251 4.39 -0.69 -0.98
C ASN A 251 5.65 -1.10 -1.74
N VAL A 252 6.25 -0.16 -2.44
CA VAL A 252 7.44 -0.35 -3.26
C VAL A 252 8.44 0.77 -3.06
N PHE A 253 9.65 0.54 -3.53
CA PHE A 253 10.70 1.56 -3.60
C PHE A 253 11.55 1.39 -4.86
N ALA A 254 12.23 2.46 -5.26
CA ALA A 254 13.16 2.42 -6.39
C ALA A 254 14.38 1.54 -6.06
N ASP A 255 14.86 0.75 -7.03
CA ASP A 255 16.10 -0.02 -6.87
C ASP A 255 17.27 0.94 -6.59
N GLY A 256 18.07 0.62 -5.59
CA GLY A 256 19.15 1.49 -5.11
C GLY A 256 18.88 2.13 -3.75
N THR A 257 17.64 2.06 -3.24
CA THR A 257 17.34 2.41 -1.84
C THR A 257 18.20 1.58 -0.89
N VAL A 258 18.72 2.20 0.18
CA VAL A 258 19.59 1.57 1.17
C VAL A 258 18.95 1.56 2.56
N SER A 259 19.37 0.62 3.40
CA SER A 259 19.02 0.60 4.81
C SER A 259 19.70 1.75 5.56
N ASP A 260 18.99 2.46 6.43
CA ASP A 260 19.52 3.47 7.36
C ASP A 260 19.46 3.04 8.83
N THR A 261 19.42 1.74 9.06
CA THR A 261 19.37 1.14 10.40
C THR A 261 20.17 -0.15 10.47
N ASN A 262 20.54 -0.55 11.68
CA ASN A 262 21.06 -1.89 11.98
C ASN A 262 20.03 -2.79 12.68
N GLU A 263 18.75 -2.39 12.66
CA GLU A 263 17.63 -3.18 13.16
C GLU A 263 16.89 -3.84 11.99
N PRO A 264 16.13 -4.91 12.21
CA PRO A 264 15.28 -5.49 11.19
C PRO A 264 14.30 -4.43 10.62
N LEU A 265 14.16 -4.39 9.30
CA LEU A 265 13.24 -3.45 8.63
C LEU A 265 11.77 -3.88 8.77
N LEU A 266 11.53 -5.19 8.82
CA LEU A 266 10.23 -5.82 9.08
C LEU A 266 10.44 -6.99 10.05
N ASP A 267 9.43 -7.34 10.82
CA ASP A 267 9.48 -8.48 11.73
C ASP A 267 9.74 -9.78 10.96
N GLY A 268 10.64 -10.61 11.48
CA GLY A 268 11.04 -11.88 10.87
C GLY A 268 11.90 -11.75 9.61
N VAL A 269 12.38 -10.54 9.28
CA VAL A 269 13.33 -10.31 8.17
C VAL A 269 14.75 -10.12 8.72
N PRO A 270 15.77 -10.74 8.10
CA PRO A 270 17.15 -10.49 8.49
C PRO A 270 17.55 -9.02 8.37
N VAL A 271 18.44 -8.58 9.26
CA VAL A 271 18.99 -7.22 9.21
C VAL A 271 19.74 -7.00 7.90
N ILE A 272 19.44 -5.90 7.25
CA ILE A 272 20.26 -5.33 6.18
C ILE A 272 21.07 -4.20 6.83
N PRO A 273 22.40 -4.31 6.93
CA PRO A 273 23.21 -3.31 7.62
C PRO A 273 23.03 -1.89 7.03
N LYS A 274 23.13 -0.89 7.90
CA LYS A 274 23.06 0.50 7.51
C LYS A 274 24.06 0.80 6.37
N GLY A 275 23.57 1.44 5.30
CA GLY A 275 24.32 1.78 4.08
C GLY A 275 24.32 0.69 3.02
N GLU A 276 23.84 -0.52 3.31
CA GLU A 276 23.71 -1.58 2.31
C GLU A 276 22.39 -1.45 1.53
N LYS A 277 22.45 -1.86 0.25
CA LYS A 277 21.27 -1.85 -0.62
C LYS A 277 20.20 -2.81 -0.14
N MET A 278 18.98 -2.35 -0.12
CA MET A 278 17.82 -3.18 0.11
C MET A 278 17.62 -4.17 -1.04
N GLY A 279 17.42 -5.44 -0.71
CA GLY A 279 17.27 -6.50 -1.70
C GLY A 279 17.09 -7.88 -1.09
N GLY A 280 17.37 -8.91 -1.88
CA GLY A 280 17.20 -10.31 -1.47
C GLY A 280 15.73 -10.77 -1.55
N LYS A 281 15.44 -11.91 -0.95
CA LYS A 281 14.13 -12.57 -1.09
C LYS A 281 12.97 -11.79 -0.49
N PHE A 282 13.22 -10.96 0.52
CA PHE A 282 12.16 -10.18 1.18
C PHE A 282 11.88 -8.85 0.50
N PHE A 283 12.82 -8.38 -0.33
CA PHE A 283 12.69 -7.14 -1.12
C PHE A 283 13.03 -7.43 -2.58
N PRO A 284 12.28 -8.34 -3.24
CA PRO A 284 12.59 -8.77 -4.60
C PRO A 284 12.52 -7.62 -5.60
N LEU A 285 13.36 -7.66 -6.62
CA LEU A 285 13.21 -6.82 -7.80
C LEU A 285 12.01 -7.35 -8.58
N ILE A 286 10.94 -6.55 -8.67
CA ILE A 286 9.68 -6.95 -9.30
C ILE A 286 9.50 -6.34 -10.70
N PHE A 287 10.22 -5.27 -11.01
CA PHE A 287 10.25 -4.66 -12.33
C PHE A 287 11.65 -4.11 -12.63
N GLN A 288 12.16 -4.45 -13.83
CA GLN A 288 13.41 -3.93 -14.35
C GLN A 288 13.09 -2.85 -15.40
N ALA A 289 13.46 -1.60 -15.13
CA ALA A 289 13.43 -0.56 -16.14
C ALA A 289 14.51 -0.79 -17.20
N ASP A 290 14.26 -0.34 -18.44
CA ASP A 290 15.19 -0.45 -19.57
C ASP A 290 16.49 0.36 -19.38
#